data_76513924b257bd58e7f516a07c6fee09
#
_entry.id   76513924b257bd58e7f516a07c6fee09
#
_cell.length_a   1.000
_cell.length_b   1.000
_cell.length_c   1.000
_cell.angle_alpha   90.00
_cell.angle_beta   90.00
_cell.angle_gamma   90.00
#
_symmetry.space_group_name_H-M   'P 1'
#
loop_
_entity.id
_entity.type
_entity.pdbx_description
1 polymer ?
#
loop_
_entity_poly.entity_id
_entity_poly.type
_entity_poly.pdbx_seq_one_letter_code
_entity_poly.pdbx_strand_id
1 'polypeptide(L)'
;MQREIPGQLVRCFLYIASHDGCHKQAMEEALDMTTASGSRNTDWLSDKGRVGIKHEGLGLITKELDGRRQRLRLTSKGKDTAKLMKALIYG
;
A
#
# COMPACT_ATOMS: atom_id res chain seq x y z
N MET A 1 21.80 -12.33 3.80
CA MET A 1 20.83 -12.29 2.72
C MET A 1 20.21 -10.94 2.60
N GLN A 2 20.25 -10.40 1.45
CA GLN A 2 19.74 -9.07 1.20
C GLN A 2 18.23 -9.09 1.11
N ARG A 3 17.62 -8.20 1.84
CA ARG A 3 16.16 -8.06 1.78
C ARG A 3 15.82 -6.89 0.88
N GLU A 4 15.23 -7.20 -0.23
CA GLU A 4 14.74 -6.18 -1.13
C GLU A 4 13.28 -5.95 -0.88
N ILE A 5 12.86 -4.71 -1.02
CA ILE A 5 11.44 -4.39 -0.99
C ILE A 5 10.80 -5.00 -2.23
N PRO A 6 9.77 -5.84 -2.07
CA PRO A 6 9.13 -6.45 -3.24
C PRO A 6 8.63 -5.38 -4.21
N GLY A 7 8.92 -5.58 -5.49
CA GLY A 7 8.44 -4.65 -6.52
C GLY A 7 6.93 -4.50 -6.49
N GLN A 8 6.22 -5.56 -6.15
CA GLN A 8 4.77 -5.53 -6.02
C GLN A 8 4.32 -4.56 -4.93
N LEU A 9 5.06 -4.49 -3.82
CA LEU A 9 4.75 -3.56 -2.73
C LEU A 9 4.86 -2.11 -3.20
N VAL A 10 5.93 -1.80 -3.93
CA VAL A 10 6.14 -0.46 -4.48
C VAL A 10 5.03 -0.10 -5.46
N ARG A 11 4.65 -1.04 -6.33
CA ARG A 11 3.56 -0.81 -7.29
C ARG A 11 2.24 -0.52 -6.59
N CYS A 12 1.93 -1.26 -5.52
CA CYS A 12 0.73 -1.01 -4.73
C CYS A 12 0.75 0.40 -4.13
N PHE A 13 1.87 0.78 -3.54
CA PHE A 13 1.99 2.10 -2.93
C PHE A 13 1.83 3.22 -3.96
N LEU A 14 2.48 3.09 -5.11
CA LEU A 14 2.38 4.10 -6.16
C LEU A 14 0.97 4.20 -6.72
N TYR A 15 0.28 3.08 -6.86
CA TYR A 15 -1.12 3.09 -7.29
C TYR A 15 -1.98 3.83 -6.30
N ILE A 16 -1.84 3.51 -5.01
CA ILE A 16 -2.62 4.16 -3.96
C ILE A 16 -2.31 5.66 -3.91
N ALA A 17 -1.03 6.03 -4.08
CA ALA A 17 -0.63 7.43 -4.08
C ALA A 17 -1.28 8.21 -5.23
N SER A 18 -1.47 7.56 -6.37
CA SER A 18 -2.11 8.18 -7.53
C SER A 18 -3.62 8.16 -7.45
N HIS A 19 -4.19 7.27 -6.65
CA HIS A 19 -5.63 7.07 -6.52
C HIS A 19 -6.01 7.02 -5.04
N ASP A 20 -5.66 8.07 -4.30
CA ASP A 20 -5.94 8.13 -2.85
C ASP A 20 -7.43 7.97 -2.60
N GLY A 21 -7.76 7.02 -1.73
CA GLY A 21 -9.15 6.66 -1.47
C GLY A 21 -9.68 5.56 -2.38
N CYS A 22 -8.83 4.88 -3.13
CA CYS A 22 -9.26 3.78 -4.00
C CYS A 22 -9.67 2.57 -3.15
N HIS A 23 -10.50 1.71 -3.74
CA HIS A 23 -10.85 0.44 -3.12
C HIS A 23 -9.73 -0.58 -3.37
N LYS A 24 -9.50 -1.45 -2.41
CA LYS A 24 -8.50 -2.51 -2.50
C LYS A 24 -8.70 -3.36 -3.76
N GLN A 25 -9.95 -3.70 -4.06
CA GLN A 25 -10.28 -4.49 -5.23
C GLN A 25 -9.86 -3.79 -6.53
N ALA A 26 -10.08 -2.48 -6.61
CA ALA A 26 -9.68 -1.71 -7.79
C ALA A 26 -8.17 -1.76 -8.00
N MET A 27 -7.41 -1.66 -6.92
CA MET A 27 -5.94 -1.78 -6.97
C MET A 27 -5.53 -3.18 -7.45
N GLU A 28 -6.15 -4.22 -6.90
CA GLU A 28 -5.84 -5.59 -7.29
C GLU A 28 -6.10 -5.85 -8.77
N GLU A 29 -7.22 -5.36 -9.27
CA GLU A 29 -7.57 -5.49 -10.69
C GLU A 29 -6.60 -4.71 -11.58
N ALA A 30 -6.28 -3.48 -11.20
CA ALA A 30 -5.39 -2.63 -11.98
C ALA A 30 -3.97 -3.21 -12.06
N LEU A 31 -3.51 -3.83 -10.99
CA LEU A 31 -2.15 -4.37 -10.91
C LEU A 31 -2.09 -5.87 -11.21
N ASP A 32 -3.21 -6.46 -11.57
CA ASP A 32 -3.32 -7.89 -11.91
C ASP A 32 -2.76 -8.79 -10.80
N MET A 33 -3.26 -8.60 -9.60
CA MET A 33 -2.82 -9.40 -8.46
C MET A 33 -4.01 -10.06 -7.79
N THR A 34 -3.72 -11.14 -7.05
CA THR A 34 -4.73 -11.87 -6.31
C THR A 34 -5.16 -11.10 -5.07
N THR A 35 -6.33 -11.47 -4.53
CA THR A 35 -6.81 -10.91 -3.27
C THR A 35 -5.82 -11.18 -2.13
N ALA A 36 -5.21 -12.36 -2.10
CA ALA A 36 -4.23 -12.69 -1.07
C ALA A 36 -2.99 -11.80 -1.16
N SER A 37 -2.49 -11.57 -2.37
CA SER A 37 -1.36 -10.66 -2.58
C SER A 37 -1.71 -9.24 -2.21
N GLY A 38 -2.90 -8.77 -2.61
CA GLY A 38 -3.38 -7.45 -2.25
C GLY A 38 -3.47 -7.26 -0.75
N SER A 39 -3.98 -8.27 -0.04
CA SER A 39 -4.07 -8.22 1.43
C SER A 39 -2.69 -8.13 2.07
N ARG A 40 -1.75 -8.96 1.63
CA ARG A 40 -0.39 -8.94 2.19
C ARG A 40 0.31 -7.59 1.97
N ASN A 41 0.21 -7.07 0.76
CA ASN A 41 0.86 -5.80 0.44
C ASN A 41 0.24 -4.63 1.20
N THR A 42 -1.09 -4.58 1.27
CA THR A 42 -1.76 -3.49 1.99
C THR A 42 -1.57 -3.61 3.50
N ASP A 43 -1.51 -4.82 4.06
CA ASP A 43 -1.19 -5.00 5.48
C ASP A 43 0.21 -4.46 5.78
N TRP A 44 1.17 -4.76 4.91
CA TRP A 44 2.53 -4.25 5.09
C TRP A 44 2.59 -2.73 4.98
N LEU A 45 1.84 -2.14 4.05
CA LEU A 45 1.81 -0.69 3.88
C LEU A 45 1.09 0.03 5.02
N SER A 46 0.16 -0.64 5.70
CA SER A 46 -0.57 -0.07 6.83
C SER A 46 0.27 -0.09 8.10
N ASP A 47 -0.26 0.47 9.17
CA ASP A 47 0.45 0.52 10.45
C ASP A 47 0.37 -0.78 11.25
N LYS A 48 -0.57 -1.66 10.91
CA LYS A 48 -0.81 -2.89 11.69
C LYS A 48 0.09 -4.04 11.29
N GLY A 49 0.70 -3.99 10.11
CA GLY A 49 1.43 -5.10 9.60
C GLY A 49 0.53 -6.31 9.39
N ARG A 50 1.13 -7.48 9.30
CA ARG A 50 0.39 -8.71 9.04
C ARG A 50 0.08 -9.42 10.36
N VAL A 51 -1.16 -9.86 10.52
CA VAL A 51 -1.59 -10.61 11.71
C VAL A 51 -0.73 -11.88 11.85
N GLY A 52 -0.22 -12.12 13.06
CA GLY A 52 0.59 -13.29 13.36
C GLY A 52 2.07 -13.17 13.06
N ILE A 53 2.49 -12.07 12.45
CA ILE A 53 3.90 -11.81 12.16
C ILE A 53 4.35 -10.62 13.01
N LYS A 54 5.46 -10.80 13.70
CA LYS A 54 5.98 -9.79 14.60
C LYS A 54 6.76 -8.71 13.85
N HIS A 55 6.12 -8.01 12.96
CA HIS A 55 6.73 -6.80 12.46
C HIS A 55 5.66 -5.78 12.15
N GLU A 56 6.00 -4.58 12.47
CA GLU A 56 5.12 -3.44 12.26
C GLU A 56 5.02 -3.13 10.77
N GLY A 57 3.87 -2.65 10.38
CA GLY A 57 3.69 -2.14 9.05
C GLY A 57 4.41 -0.81 8.87
N LEU A 58 4.44 -0.34 7.62
CA LEU A 58 5.15 0.89 7.28
C LEU A 58 4.38 2.16 7.65
N GLY A 59 3.08 2.04 7.92
CA GLY A 59 2.27 3.19 8.32
C GLY A 59 2.05 4.20 7.20
N LEU A 60 2.10 3.77 5.96
CA LEU A 60 1.96 4.65 4.80
C LEU A 60 0.52 4.80 4.34
N ILE A 61 -0.34 3.84 4.67
CA ILE A 61 -1.74 3.85 4.31
C ILE A 61 -2.62 3.46 5.49
N THR A 62 -3.91 3.75 5.39
CA THR A 62 -4.93 3.19 6.26
C THR A 62 -5.90 2.37 5.44
N LYS A 63 -6.55 1.41 6.09
CA LYS A 63 -7.63 0.63 5.49
C LYS A 63 -8.91 0.99 6.21
N GLU A 64 -9.88 1.48 5.46
CA GLU A 64 -11.19 1.83 6.00
C GLU A 64 -12.26 0.95 5.38
N LEU A 65 -13.23 0.53 6.18
CA LEU A 65 -14.37 -0.21 5.64
C LEU A 65 -15.35 0.78 4.97
N ASP A 66 -15.75 0.42 3.77
CA ASP A 66 -16.74 1.14 3.00
C ASP A 66 -17.75 0.10 2.50
N GLY A 67 -18.74 -0.20 3.33
CA GLY A 67 -19.63 -1.32 3.09
C GLY A 67 -18.85 -2.63 3.19
N ARG A 68 -18.84 -3.41 2.12
CA ARG A 68 -18.07 -4.67 2.04
C ARG A 68 -16.69 -4.49 1.44
N ARG A 69 -16.34 -3.27 1.05
CA ARG A 69 -15.08 -2.96 0.40
C ARG A 69 -14.14 -2.29 1.37
N GLN A 70 -12.86 -2.44 1.12
CA GLN A 70 -11.82 -1.73 1.86
C GLN A 70 -11.32 -0.57 1.02
N ARG A 71 -11.38 0.61 1.60
CA ARG A 71 -10.86 1.82 1.00
C ARG A 71 -9.46 2.08 1.51
N LEU A 72 -8.55 2.41 0.60
CA LEU A 72 -7.15 2.62 0.92
C LEU A 72 -6.83 4.11 0.82
N ARG A 73 -6.29 4.67 1.90
CA ARG A 73 -5.94 6.09 1.94
C ARG A 73 -4.51 6.27 2.40
N LEU A 74 -3.86 7.28 1.87
CA LEU A 74 -2.53 7.66 2.34
C LEU A 74 -2.62 8.32 3.71
N THR A 75 -1.68 7.96 4.59
CA THR A 75 -1.45 8.69 5.84
C THR A 75 -0.62 9.94 5.52
N SER A 76 -0.41 10.81 6.50
CA SER A 76 0.51 11.94 6.33
C SER A 76 1.90 11.46 5.97
N LYS A 77 2.38 10.40 6.62
CA LYS A 77 3.65 9.76 6.30
C LYS A 77 3.66 9.25 4.87
N GLY A 78 2.55 8.63 4.43
CA GLY A 78 2.42 8.13 3.06
C GLY A 78 2.48 9.26 2.04
N LYS A 79 1.84 10.39 2.32
CA LYS A 79 1.88 11.54 1.43
C LYS A 79 3.30 12.10 1.30
N ASP A 80 4.00 12.21 2.41
CA ASP A 80 5.39 12.69 2.40
C ASP A 80 6.29 11.72 1.64
N THR A 81 6.11 10.43 1.86
CA THR A 81 6.89 9.40 1.16
C THR A 81 6.62 9.46 -0.34
N ALA A 82 5.36 9.64 -0.74
CA ALA A 82 5.01 9.76 -2.16
C ALA A 82 5.68 10.96 -2.81
N LYS A 83 5.75 12.09 -2.11
CA LYS A 83 6.43 13.28 -2.60
C LYS A 83 7.93 13.02 -2.79
N LEU A 84 8.56 12.34 -1.84
CA LEU A 84 9.97 11.99 -1.96
C LEU A 84 10.22 11.07 -3.14
N MET A 85 9.37 10.10 -3.35
CA MET A 85 9.50 9.17 -4.47
C MET A 85 9.34 9.88 -5.80
N LYS A 86 8.39 10.81 -5.92
CA LYS A 86 8.22 11.61 -7.12
C LYS A 86 9.44 12.47 -7.40
N ALA A 87 10.01 13.08 -6.36
CA ALA A 87 11.22 13.88 -6.51
C ALA A 87 12.39 13.06 -7.02
N LEU A 88 12.52 11.82 -6.55
CA LEU A 88 13.60 10.94 -7.00
C LEU A 88 13.41 10.44 -8.43
N ILE A 89 12.17 10.26 -8.86
CA ILE A 89 11.85 9.73 -10.19
C ILE A 89 11.78 10.83 -11.23
N TYR A 90 11.17 11.94 -10.92
CA TYR A 90 10.92 13.01 -11.87
C TYR A 90 11.81 14.24 -11.68
N GLY A 91 12.64 14.14 -10.68
CA GLY A 91 13.66 15.12 -10.48
C GLY A 91 13.44 16.41 -10.00
#